data_b557faa1248bd782162c935732ccb9bb
#
_entry.id   b557faa1248bd782162c935732ccb9bb
#
_cell.length_a   1.000
_cell.length_b   1.000
_cell.length_c   1.000
_cell.angle_alpha   90.00
_cell.angle_beta   90.00
_cell.angle_gamma   90.00
#
_symmetry.space_group_name_H-M   'P 1'
#
loop_
_entity.id
_entity.type
_entity.pdbx_description
1 polymer ?
#
loop_
_entity_poly.entity_id
_entity_poly.type
_entity_poly.pdbx_seq_one_letter_code
_entity_poly.pdbx_strand_id
1 'polypeptide(L)'
;MGEGNPSTDGVPRRLASSARLFSQEGFARLRSVRIGVVGLGGVGSWAAEALARSGAGELVLVDLDHVAESNLNRQVQATLASLGQHKGEALRARIAEINPDCRAQVIDEFLSSENAASILEQADYWIDACDDLAAKRAMVLYFPNSQRASRLMVCGGAGGKTDPTRIRAGDLSSSEQDPLLSKLRYQLRKSHGFAREGRMRVSVVYCEQPSVSTPDCDPAARLACAGYGSLVTVTAALGLAAAAQVMSRITSAPTR
;
A
#
# COMPACT_ATOMS: atom_id res chain seq x y z
N MET A 1 -30.71 26.25 8.62
CA MET A 1 -30.15 25.60 9.83
C MET A 1 -28.77 25.14 9.45
N GLY A 2 -27.74 25.85 9.92
CA GLY A 2 -26.34 25.56 9.55
C GLY A 2 -25.86 24.39 10.38
N GLU A 3 -25.59 23.28 9.72
CA GLU A 3 -24.79 22.21 10.33
C GLU A 3 -23.40 22.76 10.60
N GLY A 4 -23.02 22.82 11.86
CA GLY A 4 -21.73 23.34 12.29
C GLY A 4 -20.60 22.58 11.65
N ASN A 5 -19.73 23.31 10.96
CA ASN A 5 -18.46 22.81 10.45
C ASN A 5 -17.70 22.13 11.61
N PRO A 6 -17.26 20.86 11.48
CA PRO A 6 -16.56 20.18 12.57
C PRO A 6 -15.37 21.03 13.00
N SER A 7 -15.25 21.24 14.32
CA SER A 7 -14.17 22.04 14.90
C SER A 7 -12.82 21.42 14.49
N THR A 8 -11.97 22.21 13.83
CA THR A 8 -10.59 21.84 13.50
C THR A 8 -9.61 22.43 14.53
N ASP A 9 -10.09 22.76 15.72
CA ASP A 9 -9.27 23.33 16.78
C ASP A 9 -8.12 22.36 17.14
N GLY A 10 -6.91 22.86 17.10
CA GLY A 10 -5.69 22.08 17.34
C GLY A 10 -5.19 21.25 16.14
N VAL A 11 -5.87 21.24 15.00
CA VAL A 11 -5.38 20.59 13.79
C VAL A 11 -4.49 21.56 12.99
N PRO A 12 -3.25 21.18 12.65
CA PRO A 12 -2.38 22.02 11.82
C PRO A 12 -3.06 22.43 10.50
N ARG A 13 -2.88 23.70 10.08
CA ARG A 13 -3.52 24.24 8.87
C ARG A 13 -3.33 23.38 7.63
N ARG A 14 -2.15 22.73 7.48
CA ARG A 14 -1.84 21.81 6.38
C ARG A 14 -2.74 20.57 6.32
N LEU A 15 -3.33 20.16 7.44
CA LEU A 15 -4.21 18.99 7.56
C LEU A 15 -5.70 19.36 7.71
N ALA A 16 -6.03 20.64 7.88
CA ALA A 16 -7.40 21.08 8.14
C ALA A 16 -8.40 20.66 7.05
N SER A 17 -7.97 20.64 5.78
CA SER A 17 -8.81 20.22 4.66
C SER A 17 -9.14 18.71 4.74
N SER A 18 -8.14 17.89 5.03
CA SER A 18 -8.33 16.43 5.19
C SER A 18 -9.17 16.11 6.42
N ALA A 19 -8.94 16.82 7.54
CA ALA A 19 -9.68 16.61 8.79
C ALA A 19 -11.19 16.83 8.64
N ARG A 20 -11.61 17.76 7.77
CA ARG A 20 -13.03 18.04 7.51
C ARG A 20 -13.78 16.90 6.81
N LEU A 21 -13.06 15.96 6.20
CA LEU A 21 -13.65 14.83 5.49
C LEU A 21 -13.95 13.64 6.43
N PHE A 22 -13.48 13.71 7.67
CA PHE A 22 -13.65 12.65 8.65
C PHE A 22 -14.37 13.18 9.89
N SER A 23 -14.97 12.28 10.68
CA SER A 23 -15.39 12.69 12.02
C SER A 23 -14.17 13.06 12.89
N GLN A 24 -14.37 13.82 13.95
CA GLN A 24 -13.29 14.20 14.86
C GLN A 24 -12.59 12.94 15.43
N GLU A 25 -13.37 11.95 15.85
CA GLU A 25 -12.83 10.68 16.35
C GLU A 25 -12.13 9.88 15.25
N GLY A 26 -12.67 9.87 14.03
CA GLY A 26 -12.07 9.20 12.87
C GLY A 26 -10.70 9.78 12.53
N PHE A 27 -10.60 11.11 12.50
CA PHE A 27 -9.32 11.79 12.25
C PHE A 27 -8.34 11.59 13.41
N ALA A 28 -8.80 11.63 14.67
CA ALA A 28 -7.96 11.35 15.83
C ALA A 28 -7.40 9.91 15.78
N ARG A 29 -8.21 8.91 15.37
CA ARG A 29 -7.73 7.53 15.15
C ARG A 29 -6.66 7.47 14.06
N LEU A 30 -6.87 8.14 12.91
CA LEU A 30 -5.87 8.17 11.83
C LEU A 30 -4.52 8.71 12.34
N ARG A 31 -4.55 9.68 13.25
CA ARG A 31 -3.34 10.25 13.86
C ARG A 31 -2.68 9.36 14.92
N SER A 32 -3.42 8.44 15.53
CA SER A 32 -2.94 7.63 16.66
C SER A 32 -2.49 6.22 16.27
N VAL A 33 -2.93 5.69 15.13
CA VAL A 33 -2.56 4.34 14.68
C VAL A 33 -1.26 4.34 13.89
N ARG A 34 -0.57 3.20 13.92
CA ARG A 34 0.60 2.94 13.07
C ARG A 34 0.17 2.23 11.80
N ILE A 35 0.62 2.74 10.65
CA ILE A 35 0.31 2.17 9.34
C ILE A 35 1.60 1.74 8.65
N GLY A 36 1.73 0.46 8.37
CA GLY A 36 2.88 -0.11 7.67
C GLY A 36 2.67 -0.17 6.16
N VAL A 37 3.75 0.03 5.40
CA VAL A 37 3.80 -0.16 3.96
C VAL A 37 4.99 -1.03 3.63
N VAL A 38 4.75 -2.20 3.03
CA VAL A 38 5.77 -3.14 2.57
C VAL A 38 5.96 -2.99 1.07
N GLY A 39 7.20 -2.70 0.65
CA GLY A 39 7.55 -2.40 -0.73
C GLY A 39 7.32 -0.93 -1.08
N LEU A 40 8.42 -0.16 -1.15
CA LEU A 40 8.39 1.28 -1.44
C LEU A 40 8.70 1.58 -2.91
N GLY A 41 8.23 0.71 -3.79
CA GLY A 41 8.26 0.87 -5.23
C GLY A 41 7.22 1.89 -5.75
N GLY A 42 6.82 1.74 -7.02
CA GLY A 42 5.89 2.65 -7.68
C GLY A 42 4.49 2.72 -7.07
N VAL A 43 4.07 1.72 -6.29
CA VAL A 43 2.76 1.69 -5.61
C VAL A 43 2.91 2.15 -4.16
N GLY A 44 3.79 1.52 -3.39
CA GLY A 44 3.90 1.77 -1.96
C GLY A 44 4.43 3.15 -1.61
N SER A 45 5.32 3.72 -2.42
CA SER A 45 5.82 5.08 -2.19
C SER A 45 4.71 6.13 -2.27
N TRP A 46 3.82 6.02 -3.24
CA TRP A 46 2.65 6.89 -3.36
C TRP A 46 1.61 6.63 -2.28
N ALA A 47 1.44 5.37 -1.85
CA ALA A 47 0.57 5.06 -0.72
C ALA A 47 1.06 5.71 0.57
N ALA A 48 2.35 5.61 0.89
CA ALA A 48 2.95 6.22 2.08
C ALA A 48 2.87 7.75 2.05
N GLU A 49 3.15 8.38 0.91
CA GLU A 49 3.00 9.83 0.76
C GLU A 49 1.54 10.27 0.94
N ALA A 50 0.58 9.54 0.35
CA ALA A 50 -0.84 9.84 0.50
C ALA A 50 -1.30 9.76 1.97
N LEU A 51 -0.86 8.75 2.71
CA LEU A 51 -1.13 8.61 4.14
C LEU A 51 -0.56 9.79 4.94
N ALA A 52 0.70 10.17 4.71
CA ALA A 52 1.34 11.29 5.38
C ALA A 52 0.62 12.62 5.10
N ARG A 53 0.27 12.89 3.83
CA ARG A 53 -0.49 14.08 3.40
C ARG A 53 -1.90 14.14 4.00
N SER A 54 -2.49 12.99 4.26
CA SER A 54 -3.86 12.88 4.81
C SER A 54 -3.90 12.96 6.33
N GLY A 55 -2.75 12.97 7.01
CA GLY A 55 -2.67 13.17 8.46
C GLY A 55 -2.36 11.91 9.27
N ALA A 56 -1.87 10.83 8.66
CA ALA A 56 -1.33 9.70 9.41
C ALA A 56 -0.24 10.19 10.39
N GLY A 57 -0.32 9.75 11.65
CA GLY A 57 0.62 10.17 12.69
C GLY A 57 1.87 9.31 12.77
N GLU A 58 1.81 8.05 12.32
CA GLU A 58 2.95 7.14 12.36
C GLU A 58 2.92 6.16 11.18
N LEU A 59 4.07 6.04 10.50
CA LEU A 59 4.26 5.11 9.38
C LEU A 59 5.43 4.17 9.67
N VAL A 60 5.29 2.91 9.24
CA VAL A 60 6.36 1.90 9.22
C VAL A 60 6.65 1.57 7.75
N LEU A 61 7.84 1.90 7.28
CA LEU A 61 8.27 1.81 5.89
C LEU A 61 9.25 0.64 5.75
N VAL A 62 8.85 -0.41 5.01
CA VAL A 62 9.64 -1.64 4.88
C VAL A 62 10.09 -1.81 3.44
N ASP A 63 11.38 -1.69 3.20
CA ASP A 63 12.04 -1.94 1.91
C ASP A 63 13.56 -2.01 2.18
N LEU A 64 14.29 -2.80 1.43
CA LEU A 64 15.76 -2.87 1.56
C LEU A 64 16.50 -2.25 0.36
N ASP A 65 15.76 -1.87 -0.67
CA ASP A 65 16.34 -1.38 -1.92
C ASP A 65 16.80 0.08 -1.82
N HIS A 66 17.67 0.43 -2.76
CA HIS A 66 18.13 1.79 -3.01
C HIS A 66 17.45 2.39 -4.24
N VAL A 67 17.41 3.71 -4.31
CA VAL A 67 16.86 4.47 -5.44
C VAL A 67 17.80 4.28 -6.64
N ALA A 68 17.25 3.73 -7.73
CA ALA A 68 17.93 3.56 -9.00
C ALA A 68 17.35 4.50 -10.07
N GLU A 69 18.09 4.79 -11.12
CA GLU A 69 17.65 5.63 -12.24
C GLU A 69 16.36 5.10 -12.89
N SER A 70 16.22 3.77 -13.01
CA SER A 70 15.03 3.11 -13.52
C SER A 70 13.78 3.30 -12.65
N ASN A 71 13.90 3.90 -11.48
CA ASN A 71 12.78 4.19 -10.58
C ASN A 71 12.20 5.60 -10.77
N LEU A 72 12.95 6.51 -11.42
CA LEU A 72 12.60 7.93 -11.59
C LEU A 72 11.24 8.13 -12.25
N ASN A 73 10.85 7.22 -13.13
CA ASN A 73 9.61 7.33 -13.90
C ASN A 73 8.33 7.07 -13.09
N ARG A 74 8.42 6.50 -11.85
CA ARG A 74 7.21 6.06 -11.13
C ARG A 74 7.25 6.08 -9.61
N GLN A 75 8.41 6.21 -8.97
CA GLN A 75 8.53 6.23 -7.50
C GLN A 75 8.65 7.68 -7.03
N VAL A 76 7.80 8.08 -6.07
CA VAL A 76 7.67 9.50 -5.67
C VAL A 76 8.91 10.07 -5.00
N GLN A 77 9.68 9.24 -4.29
CA GLN A 77 10.94 9.62 -3.64
C GLN A 77 12.14 9.61 -4.60
N ALA A 78 11.97 9.00 -5.79
CA ALA A 78 13.07 8.88 -6.75
C ALA A 78 13.24 10.18 -7.55
N THR A 79 14.35 10.83 -7.34
CA THR A 79 14.82 12.05 -8.05
C THR A 79 16.30 11.90 -8.36
N LEU A 80 16.86 12.74 -9.22
CA LEU A 80 18.31 12.74 -9.47
C LEU A 80 19.12 12.95 -8.18
N ALA A 81 18.59 13.74 -7.24
CA ALA A 81 19.25 14.03 -5.97
C ALA A 81 19.20 12.85 -4.96
N SER A 82 18.26 11.92 -5.13
CA SER A 82 18.11 10.76 -4.24
C SER A 82 18.71 9.48 -4.81
N LEU A 83 19.35 9.50 -5.99
CA LEU A 83 19.99 8.31 -6.56
C LEU A 83 21.00 7.71 -5.59
N GLY A 84 20.94 6.39 -5.41
CA GLY A 84 21.80 5.65 -4.51
C GLY A 84 21.40 5.71 -3.02
N GLN A 85 20.42 6.55 -2.64
CA GLN A 85 19.91 6.56 -1.26
C GLN A 85 19.00 5.35 -1.02
N HIS A 86 18.95 4.87 0.22
CA HIS A 86 17.97 3.86 0.65
C HIS A 86 16.54 4.38 0.42
N LYS A 87 15.65 3.59 -0.20
CA LYS A 87 14.29 4.04 -0.57
C LYS A 87 13.48 4.53 0.63
N GLY A 88 13.54 3.78 1.75
CA GLY A 88 12.86 4.14 2.99
C GLY A 88 13.35 5.47 3.55
N GLU A 89 14.65 5.71 3.55
CA GLU A 89 15.25 6.95 4.06
C GLU A 89 14.90 8.16 3.17
N ALA A 90 14.99 8.01 1.85
CA ALA A 90 14.58 9.07 0.91
C ALA A 90 13.08 9.42 1.09
N LEU A 91 12.23 8.41 1.31
CA LEU A 91 10.80 8.64 1.54
C LEU A 91 10.54 9.23 2.93
N ARG A 92 11.26 8.81 3.98
CA ARG A 92 11.18 9.39 5.33
C ARG A 92 11.52 10.87 5.33
N ALA A 93 12.61 11.26 4.67
CA ALA A 93 13.00 12.66 4.52
C ALA A 93 11.91 13.48 3.84
N ARG A 94 11.34 12.96 2.74
CA ARG A 94 10.25 13.60 2.03
C ARG A 94 8.98 13.73 2.87
N ILE A 95 8.61 12.71 3.66
CA ILE A 95 7.47 12.75 4.58
C ILE A 95 7.66 13.82 5.66
N ALA A 96 8.86 13.98 6.19
CA ALA A 96 9.16 15.00 7.20
C ALA A 96 8.95 16.43 6.67
N GLU A 97 9.24 16.68 5.39
CA GLU A 97 8.97 17.97 4.75
C GLU A 97 7.48 18.23 4.51
N ILE A 98 6.68 17.17 4.29
CA ILE A 98 5.23 17.24 4.03
C ILE A 98 4.44 17.33 5.32
N ASN A 99 4.73 16.45 6.27
CA ASN A 99 4.04 16.35 7.54
C ASN A 99 5.04 16.05 8.67
N PRO A 100 5.66 17.07 9.25
CA PRO A 100 6.66 16.90 10.32
C PRO A 100 6.09 16.25 11.59
N ASP A 101 4.75 16.18 11.75
CA ASP A 101 4.12 15.47 12.87
C ASP A 101 4.02 13.96 12.61
N CYS A 102 4.25 13.50 11.38
CA CYS A 102 4.21 12.08 11.02
C CYS A 102 5.56 11.43 11.33
N ARG A 103 5.60 10.52 12.29
CA ARG A 103 6.79 9.73 12.56
C ARG A 103 6.91 8.59 11.57
N ALA A 104 7.98 8.55 10.80
CA ALA A 104 8.26 7.47 9.86
C ALA A 104 9.45 6.63 10.35
N GLN A 105 9.16 5.38 10.71
CA GLN A 105 10.16 4.37 11.03
C GLN A 105 10.53 3.62 9.74
N VAL A 106 11.81 3.41 9.49
CA VAL A 106 12.30 2.61 8.36
C VAL A 106 12.78 1.26 8.87
N ILE A 107 12.38 0.19 8.20
CA ILE A 107 12.86 -1.17 8.39
C ILE A 107 13.60 -1.56 7.10
N ASP A 108 14.91 -1.65 7.20
CA ASP A 108 15.82 -2.01 6.11
C ASP A 108 15.92 -3.55 6.02
N GLU A 109 14.79 -4.17 5.68
CA GLU A 109 14.69 -5.61 5.54
C GLU A 109 13.75 -5.98 4.39
N PHE A 110 14.00 -7.15 3.81
CA PHE A 110 13.05 -7.79 2.90
C PHE A 110 12.07 -8.64 3.72
N LEU A 111 10.76 -8.44 3.55
CA LEU A 111 9.77 -9.24 4.26
C LEU A 111 9.74 -10.68 3.72
N SER A 112 9.93 -11.64 4.61
CA SER A 112 9.90 -13.08 4.34
C SER A 112 8.98 -13.81 5.33
N SER A 113 8.81 -15.12 5.17
CA SER A 113 8.07 -15.95 6.14
C SER A 113 8.75 -16.01 7.52
N GLU A 114 10.07 -15.78 7.58
CA GLU A 114 10.86 -15.91 8.81
C GLU A 114 10.75 -14.67 9.69
N ASN A 115 10.69 -13.46 9.08
CA ASN A 115 10.62 -12.20 9.80
C ASN A 115 9.23 -11.52 9.76
N ALA A 116 8.25 -12.11 9.07
CA ALA A 116 6.92 -11.51 8.92
C ALA A 116 6.28 -11.18 10.27
N ALA A 117 6.37 -12.05 11.28
CA ALA A 117 5.77 -11.81 12.58
C ALA A 117 6.37 -10.57 13.25
N SER A 118 7.71 -10.49 13.35
CA SER A 118 8.41 -9.38 14.01
C SER A 118 8.19 -8.02 13.30
N ILE A 119 8.06 -8.04 11.97
CA ILE A 119 7.77 -6.83 11.20
C ILE A 119 6.30 -6.43 11.35
N LEU A 120 5.37 -7.36 11.17
CA LEU A 120 3.93 -7.06 11.12
C LEU A 120 3.33 -6.70 12.48
N GLU A 121 3.98 -7.05 13.59
CA GLU A 121 3.61 -6.59 14.94
C GLU A 121 3.87 -5.08 15.15
N GLN A 122 4.69 -4.46 14.31
CA GLN A 122 5.08 -3.06 14.48
C GLN A 122 4.03 -2.05 14.00
N ALA A 123 2.95 -2.48 13.32
CA ALA A 123 1.86 -1.59 12.92
C ALA A 123 0.48 -2.22 13.05
N ASP A 124 -0.53 -1.36 13.17
CA ASP A 124 -1.94 -1.76 13.35
C ASP A 124 -2.61 -2.13 12.02
N TYR A 125 -2.21 -1.46 10.93
CA TYR A 125 -2.71 -1.65 9.57
C TYR A 125 -1.56 -1.76 8.59
N TRP A 126 -1.74 -2.55 7.53
CA TRP A 126 -0.68 -2.79 6.56
C TRP A 126 -1.17 -2.65 5.12
N ILE A 127 -0.32 -2.06 4.29
CA ILE A 127 -0.42 -2.07 2.84
C ILE A 127 0.73 -2.93 2.31
N ASP A 128 0.37 -3.99 1.62
CA ASP A 128 1.30 -4.84 0.89
C ASP A 128 1.40 -4.34 -0.56
N ALA A 129 2.45 -3.63 -0.86
CA ALA A 129 2.77 -3.10 -2.19
C ALA A 129 4.02 -3.74 -2.80
N CYS A 130 4.51 -4.85 -2.23
CA CYS A 130 5.63 -5.60 -2.80
C CYS A 130 5.19 -6.41 -4.04
N ASP A 131 6.12 -6.84 -4.85
CA ASP A 131 5.90 -7.70 -6.02
C ASP A 131 6.32 -9.16 -5.80
N ASP A 132 6.80 -9.47 -4.59
CA ASP A 132 7.19 -10.83 -4.19
C ASP A 132 5.99 -11.64 -3.69
N LEU A 133 5.76 -12.78 -4.33
CA LEU A 133 4.62 -13.64 -4.02
C LEU A 133 4.76 -14.34 -2.66
N ALA A 134 5.98 -14.63 -2.21
CA ALA A 134 6.22 -15.29 -0.93
C ALA A 134 5.96 -14.31 0.22
N ALA A 135 6.42 -13.07 0.10
CA ALA A 135 6.14 -12.00 1.05
C ALA A 135 4.63 -11.71 1.16
N LYS A 136 3.94 -11.57 0.02
CA LYS A 136 2.46 -11.40 -0.01
C LYS A 136 1.75 -12.53 0.72
N ARG A 137 2.14 -13.76 0.45
CA ARG A 137 1.56 -14.93 1.11
C ARG A 137 1.83 -14.92 2.61
N ALA A 138 3.06 -14.60 3.05
CA ALA A 138 3.41 -14.50 4.46
C ALA A 138 2.55 -13.46 5.19
N MET A 139 2.37 -12.27 4.60
CA MET A 139 1.50 -11.24 5.15
C MET A 139 0.03 -11.69 5.27
N VAL A 140 -0.50 -12.35 4.24
CA VAL A 140 -1.88 -12.86 4.27
C VAL A 140 -2.07 -13.94 5.34
N LEU A 141 -1.08 -14.81 5.53
CA LEU A 141 -1.15 -15.90 6.51
C LEU A 141 -0.95 -15.43 7.95
N TYR A 142 -0.19 -14.37 8.16
CA TYR A 142 0.05 -13.79 9.49
C TYR A 142 -1.25 -13.35 10.17
N PHE A 143 -2.14 -12.67 9.46
CA PHE A 143 -3.37 -12.16 10.04
C PHE A 143 -4.43 -13.26 10.17
N PRO A 144 -5.06 -13.43 11.36
CA PRO A 144 -6.18 -14.35 11.52
C PRO A 144 -7.37 -13.91 10.65
N ASN A 145 -8.21 -14.86 10.27
CA ASN A 145 -9.33 -14.65 9.33
C ASN A 145 -10.28 -13.50 9.75
N SER A 146 -10.49 -13.31 11.06
CA SER A 146 -11.32 -12.23 11.63
C SER A 146 -10.74 -10.82 11.43
N GLN A 147 -9.42 -10.69 11.31
CA GLN A 147 -8.73 -9.39 11.25
C GLN A 147 -8.12 -9.08 9.87
N ARG A 148 -7.85 -10.11 9.06
CA ARG A 148 -7.13 -9.97 7.79
C ARG A 148 -7.73 -8.92 6.86
N ALA A 149 -9.03 -8.99 6.63
CA ALA A 149 -9.71 -8.08 5.71
C ALA A 149 -9.72 -6.63 6.21
N SER A 150 -9.64 -6.40 7.52
CA SER A 150 -9.65 -5.06 8.10
C SER A 150 -8.26 -4.46 8.26
N ARG A 151 -7.25 -5.28 8.54
CA ARG A 151 -5.89 -4.82 8.86
C ARG A 151 -4.90 -4.89 7.71
N LEU A 152 -5.18 -5.70 6.67
CA LEU A 152 -4.30 -5.86 5.51
C LEU A 152 -4.98 -5.42 4.22
N MET A 153 -4.29 -4.62 3.42
CA MET A 153 -4.62 -4.29 2.05
C MET A 153 -3.53 -4.80 1.12
N VAL A 154 -3.87 -5.70 0.22
CA VAL A 154 -2.93 -6.28 -0.75
C VAL A 154 -3.07 -5.57 -2.09
N CYS A 155 -1.99 -5.02 -2.61
CA CYS A 155 -1.96 -4.42 -3.94
C CYS A 155 -1.61 -5.46 -5.01
N GLY A 156 -2.31 -5.38 -6.13
CA GLY A 156 -1.97 -6.12 -7.34
C GLY A 156 -0.78 -5.55 -8.10
N GLY A 157 -0.45 -6.16 -9.21
CA GLY A 157 0.62 -5.72 -10.11
C GLY A 157 0.19 -4.54 -10.99
N ALA A 158 1.08 -3.56 -11.16
CA ALA A 158 0.87 -2.40 -12.03
C ALA A 158 1.61 -2.50 -13.38
N GLY A 159 2.46 -3.51 -13.56
CA GLY A 159 3.23 -3.69 -14.78
C GLY A 159 2.38 -4.00 -16.02
N GLY A 160 2.74 -3.41 -17.17
CA GLY A 160 2.04 -3.61 -18.44
C GLY A 160 0.66 -2.98 -18.53
N LYS A 161 0.33 -2.03 -17.64
CA LYS A 161 -0.99 -1.38 -17.57
C LYS A 161 -0.87 0.12 -17.79
N THR A 162 -1.87 0.73 -18.42
CA THR A 162 -1.86 2.13 -18.85
C THR A 162 -3.10 2.93 -18.42
N ASP A 163 -4.19 2.25 -18.04
CA ASP A 163 -5.47 2.87 -17.72
C ASP A 163 -5.74 2.88 -16.21
N PRO A 164 -5.50 4.01 -15.49
CA PRO A 164 -5.75 4.11 -14.06
C PRO A 164 -7.24 4.11 -13.69
N THR A 165 -8.16 4.34 -14.65
CA THR A 165 -9.61 4.37 -14.39
C THR A 165 -10.17 2.97 -14.14
N ARG A 166 -9.41 1.92 -14.44
CA ARG A 166 -9.77 0.52 -14.21
C ARG A 166 -9.29 -0.04 -12.87
N ILE A 167 -8.92 0.83 -11.93
CA ILE A 167 -8.58 0.40 -10.57
C ILE A 167 -9.85 -0.01 -9.83
N ARG A 168 -9.79 -1.16 -9.15
CA ARG A 168 -10.86 -1.76 -8.37
C ARG A 168 -10.35 -2.11 -6.97
N ALA A 169 -11.25 -2.02 -6.01
CA ALA A 169 -11.07 -2.56 -4.66
C ALA A 169 -12.07 -3.70 -4.43
N GLY A 170 -11.65 -4.79 -3.82
CA GLY A 170 -12.51 -5.94 -3.60
C GLY A 170 -11.88 -7.03 -2.74
N ASP A 171 -12.40 -8.24 -2.89
CA ASP A 171 -11.84 -9.46 -2.29
C ASP A 171 -10.96 -10.20 -3.30
N LEU A 172 -9.90 -10.85 -2.83
CA LEU A 172 -8.99 -11.61 -3.69
C LEU A 172 -9.71 -12.68 -4.54
N SER A 173 -10.84 -13.22 -4.04
CA SER A 173 -11.62 -14.21 -4.78
C SER A 173 -12.16 -13.70 -6.12
N SER A 174 -12.46 -12.41 -6.21
CA SER A 174 -13.05 -11.75 -7.39
C SER A 174 -12.06 -10.89 -8.18
N SER A 175 -10.76 -10.90 -7.83
CA SER A 175 -9.77 -10.13 -8.58
C SER A 175 -9.54 -10.74 -9.98
N GLU A 176 -9.53 -9.89 -11.01
CA GLU A 176 -9.38 -10.27 -12.39
C GLU A 176 -8.23 -9.53 -13.07
N GLN A 177 -7.73 -10.07 -14.19
CA GLN A 177 -6.69 -9.44 -15.03
C GLN A 177 -5.40 -9.07 -14.28
N ASP A 178 -5.13 -9.77 -13.16
CA ASP A 178 -3.92 -9.57 -12.36
C ASP A 178 -3.19 -10.90 -12.13
N PRO A 179 -2.10 -11.16 -12.86
CA PRO A 179 -1.36 -12.41 -12.74
C PRO A 179 -0.77 -12.65 -11.36
N LEU A 180 -0.34 -11.60 -10.64
CA LEU A 180 0.25 -11.71 -9.30
C LEU A 180 -0.82 -12.16 -8.29
N LEU A 181 -1.97 -11.49 -8.26
CA LEU A 181 -3.10 -11.86 -7.40
C LEU A 181 -3.68 -13.23 -7.78
N SER A 182 -3.70 -13.59 -9.05
CA SER A 182 -4.13 -14.91 -9.51
C SER A 182 -3.23 -16.02 -8.96
N LYS A 183 -1.89 -15.83 -9.01
CA LYS A 183 -0.91 -16.76 -8.42
C LYS A 183 -1.08 -16.86 -6.90
N LEU A 184 -1.25 -15.72 -6.21
CA LEU A 184 -1.50 -15.68 -4.77
C LEU A 184 -2.78 -16.45 -4.40
N ARG A 185 -3.88 -16.18 -5.07
CA ARG A 185 -5.16 -16.86 -4.88
C ARG A 185 -5.03 -18.38 -5.06
N TYR A 186 -4.35 -18.80 -6.13
CA TYR A 186 -4.11 -20.22 -6.39
C TYR A 186 -3.33 -20.90 -5.25
N GLN A 187 -2.23 -20.29 -4.79
CA GLN A 187 -1.43 -20.86 -3.70
C GLN A 187 -2.19 -20.93 -2.38
N LEU A 188 -2.94 -19.88 -2.03
CA LEU A 188 -3.73 -19.85 -0.80
C LEU A 188 -4.82 -20.93 -0.80
N ARG A 189 -5.49 -21.16 -1.94
CA ARG A 189 -6.49 -22.23 -2.10
C ARG A 189 -5.87 -23.61 -2.09
N LYS A 190 -4.73 -23.80 -2.76
CA LYS A 190 -4.07 -25.11 -2.90
C LYS A 190 -3.46 -25.61 -1.59
N SER A 191 -2.80 -24.72 -0.84
CA SER A 191 -1.89 -25.13 0.23
C SER A 191 -2.27 -24.60 1.63
N HIS A 192 -3.22 -23.68 1.73
CA HIS A 192 -3.52 -22.99 3.00
C HIS A 192 -5.01 -22.98 3.37
N GLY A 193 -5.84 -23.82 2.74
CA GLY A 193 -7.23 -24.02 3.13
C GLY A 193 -8.18 -22.84 2.90
N PHE A 194 -7.81 -21.88 2.04
CA PHE A 194 -8.68 -20.76 1.72
C PHE A 194 -9.88 -21.19 0.88
N ALA A 195 -11.01 -20.49 1.06
CA ALA A 195 -12.27 -20.77 0.39
C ALA A 195 -12.10 -20.90 -1.12
N ARG A 196 -12.58 -22.01 -1.70
CA ARG A 196 -12.60 -22.21 -3.17
C ARG A 196 -13.75 -21.44 -3.80
N GLU A 197 -14.86 -21.31 -3.11
CA GLU A 197 -16.05 -20.56 -3.50
C GLU A 197 -16.32 -19.43 -2.52
N GLY A 198 -16.94 -18.34 -2.99
CA GLY A 198 -17.24 -17.17 -2.19
C GLY A 198 -16.00 -16.35 -1.78
N ARG A 199 -16.13 -15.55 -0.74
CA ARG A 199 -15.12 -14.59 -0.31
C ARG A 199 -13.95 -15.26 0.41
N MET A 200 -12.73 -14.88 0.05
CA MET A 200 -11.50 -15.31 0.73
C MET A 200 -11.15 -14.45 1.95
N ARG A 201 -11.84 -13.31 2.14
CA ARG A 201 -11.55 -12.31 3.18
C ARG A 201 -10.13 -11.78 3.13
N VAL A 202 -9.62 -11.61 1.93
CA VAL A 202 -8.36 -10.92 1.63
C VAL A 202 -8.69 -9.70 0.80
N SER A 203 -8.53 -8.54 1.37
CA SER A 203 -8.83 -7.27 0.70
C SER A 203 -7.74 -6.91 -0.29
N VAL A 204 -8.13 -6.58 -1.50
CA VAL A 204 -7.21 -6.23 -2.59
C VAL A 204 -7.58 -4.92 -3.25
N VAL A 205 -6.54 -4.23 -3.77
CA VAL A 205 -6.68 -3.15 -4.76
C VAL A 205 -5.85 -3.55 -5.98
N TYR A 206 -6.44 -3.50 -7.17
CA TYR A 206 -5.81 -3.94 -8.41
C TYR A 206 -6.34 -3.16 -9.60
N CYS A 207 -5.64 -3.20 -10.72
CA CYS A 207 -6.11 -2.66 -11.99
C CYS A 207 -6.68 -3.80 -12.86
N GLU A 208 -7.95 -3.68 -13.24
CA GLU A 208 -8.70 -4.67 -14.04
C GLU A 208 -8.38 -4.59 -15.55
N GLN A 209 -7.21 -4.10 -15.89
CA GLN A 209 -6.72 -4.09 -17.26
C GLN A 209 -5.81 -5.30 -17.48
N PRO A 210 -5.96 -6.03 -18.61
CA PRO A 210 -4.96 -7.02 -19.02
C PRO A 210 -3.59 -6.38 -19.14
N SER A 211 -2.54 -7.07 -18.66
CA SER A 211 -1.16 -6.59 -18.87
C SER A 211 -0.78 -6.73 -20.34
N VAL A 212 -0.25 -5.66 -20.92
CA VAL A 212 0.34 -5.71 -22.25
C VAL A 212 1.77 -6.24 -22.11
N SER A 213 2.05 -7.39 -22.72
CA SER A 213 3.41 -7.92 -22.83
C SER A 213 4.13 -7.28 -24.01
N THR A 214 5.38 -6.89 -23.83
CA THR A 214 6.27 -6.53 -24.93
C THR A 214 7.02 -7.78 -25.41
N PRO A 215 7.56 -7.81 -26.63
CA PRO A 215 8.31 -8.96 -27.16
C PRO A 215 9.50 -9.39 -26.29
N ASP A 216 10.04 -8.48 -25.50
CA ASP A 216 11.20 -8.69 -24.63
C ASP A 216 10.83 -9.11 -23.20
N CYS A 217 9.54 -9.40 -22.93
CA CYS A 217 9.11 -9.85 -21.61
C CYS A 217 9.54 -11.28 -21.33
N ASP A 218 10.27 -11.50 -20.23
CA ASP A 218 10.50 -12.83 -19.67
C ASP A 218 9.35 -13.21 -18.71
N PRO A 219 8.47 -14.17 -19.07
CA PRO A 219 7.35 -14.58 -18.23
C PRO A 219 7.76 -15.22 -16.89
N ALA A 220 9.03 -15.68 -16.78
CA ALA A 220 9.57 -16.32 -15.59
C ALA A 220 10.23 -15.33 -14.62
N ALA A 221 10.56 -14.10 -15.07
CA ALA A 221 11.18 -13.09 -14.23
C ALA A 221 10.18 -12.50 -13.21
N ARG A 222 10.71 -11.88 -12.14
CA ARG A 222 9.90 -11.06 -11.22
C ARG A 222 9.24 -9.94 -12.02
N LEU A 223 8.02 -9.51 -11.64
CA LEU A 223 7.25 -8.50 -12.37
C LEU A 223 8.04 -7.22 -12.65
N ALA A 224 8.92 -6.80 -11.73
CA ALA A 224 9.81 -5.65 -11.93
C ALA A 224 10.92 -5.91 -12.96
N CYS A 225 11.31 -7.18 -13.19
CA CYS A 225 12.38 -7.60 -14.09
C CYS A 225 11.84 -8.26 -15.37
N ALA A 226 10.54 -8.51 -15.45
CA ALA A 226 9.90 -9.25 -16.55
C ALA A 226 9.78 -8.46 -17.86
N GLY A 227 10.38 -7.26 -17.95
CA GLY A 227 10.28 -6.43 -19.16
C GLY A 227 8.96 -5.68 -19.31
N TYR A 228 8.00 -5.84 -18.39
CA TYR A 228 6.77 -5.04 -18.41
C TYR A 228 7.09 -3.58 -18.12
N GLY A 229 6.70 -2.69 -19.00
CA GLY A 229 6.72 -1.26 -18.74
C GLY A 229 5.85 -0.89 -17.52
N SER A 230 6.19 0.20 -16.85
CA SER A 230 5.40 0.74 -15.74
C SER A 230 5.14 2.22 -15.96
N LEU A 231 3.90 2.63 -15.75
CA LEU A 231 3.46 4.02 -15.91
C LEU A 231 3.04 4.59 -14.56
N VAL A 232 3.55 5.79 -14.24
CA VAL A 232 3.25 6.46 -12.96
C VAL A 232 1.76 6.67 -12.73
N THR A 233 0.98 6.95 -13.75
CA THR A 233 -0.47 7.14 -13.63
C THR A 233 -1.18 5.91 -13.06
N VAL A 234 -0.73 4.71 -13.38
CA VAL A 234 -1.29 3.46 -12.84
C VAL A 234 -0.70 3.13 -11.49
N THR A 235 0.62 3.22 -11.33
CA THR A 235 1.27 2.86 -10.06
C THR A 235 0.85 3.81 -8.94
N ALA A 236 0.83 5.12 -9.20
CA ALA A 236 0.39 6.12 -8.24
C ALA A 236 -1.08 5.96 -7.88
N ALA A 237 -1.96 5.84 -8.88
CA ALA A 237 -3.39 5.66 -8.64
C ALA A 237 -3.71 4.40 -7.84
N LEU A 238 -2.97 3.30 -8.05
CA LEU A 238 -3.10 2.08 -7.26
C LEU A 238 -2.68 2.31 -5.81
N GLY A 239 -1.56 3.00 -5.58
CA GLY A 239 -1.09 3.38 -4.24
C GLY A 239 -2.06 4.32 -3.51
N LEU A 240 -2.57 5.35 -4.20
CA LEU A 240 -3.58 6.27 -3.68
C LEU A 240 -4.87 5.54 -3.31
N ALA A 241 -5.34 4.62 -4.15
CA ALA A 241 -6.53 3.82 -3.87
C ALA A 241 -6.32 2.89 -2.65
N ALA A 242 -5.15 2.27 -2.51
CA ALA A 242 -4.82 1.44 -1.34
C ALA A 242 -4.81 2.27 -0.04
N ALA A 243 -4.19 3.45 -0.06
CA ALA A 243 -4.19 4.37 1.08
C ALA A 243 -5.61 4.82 1.45
N ALA A 244 -6.44 5.18 0.47
CA ALA A 244 -7.83 5.57 0.68
C ALA A 244 -8.65 4.45 1.34
N GLN A 245 -8.49 3.20 0.90
CA GLN A 245 -9.16 2.04 1.49
C GLN A 245 -8.74 1.79 2.95
N VAL A 246 -7.47 1.94 3.27
CA VAL A 246 -6.98 1.80 4.65
C VAL A 246 -7.47 2.94 5.53
N MET A 247 -7.37 4.18 5.07
CA MET A 247 -7.89 5.35 5.80
C MET A 247 -9.39 5.23 6.08
N SER A 248 -10.19 4.81 5.10
CA SER A 248 -11.63 4.60 5.27
C SER A 248 -11.93 3.60 6.39
N ARG A 249 -11.17 2.51 6.50
CA ARG A 249 -11.35 1.52 7.58
C ARG A 249 -10.99 2.07 8.95
N ILE A 250 -9.91 2.85 9.03
CA ILE A 250 -9.46 3.46 10.26
C ILE A 250 -10.49 4.49 10.74
N THR A 251 -10.97 5.34 9.85
CA THR A 251 -11.83 6.48 10.20
C THR A 251 -13.29 6.08 10.42
N SER A 252 -13.76 4.98 9.80
CA SER A 252 -15.13 4.46 9.95
C SER A 252 -15.28 3.41 11.05
N ALA A 253 -14.19 2.98 11.71
CA ALA A 253 -14.28 2.01 12.79
C ALA A 253 -15.08 2.58 13.97
N PRO A 254 -16.00 1.81 14.59
CA PRO A 254 -16.69 2.27 15.79
C PRO A 254 -15.68 2.52 16.93
N THR A 255 -15.94 3.52 17.75
CA THR A 255 -15.19 3.77 18.99
C THR A 255 -15.36 2.55 19.90
N ARG A 256 -14.27 1.99 20.38
CA ARG A 256 -14.28 0.90 21.37
C ARG A 256 -14.57 1.43 22.75
#